data_8a6c8512333c538fb0e10406ad669c8a
#
_entry.id   8a6c8512333c538fb0e10406ad669c8a
#
_cell.length_a   1.000
_cell.length_b   1.000
_cell.length_c   1.000
_cell.angle_alpha   90.00
_cell.angle_beta   90.00
_cell.angle_gamma   90.00
#
_symmetry.space_group_name_H-M   'P 1'
#
loop_
_entity.id
_entity.type
_entity.pdbx_description
1 polymer ?
#
loop_
_entity_poly.entity_id
_entity_poly.type
_entity_poly.pdbx_seq_one_letter_code
_entity_poly.pdbx_strand_id
1 'polypeptide(L)'
;MKKTFLTLSILAILFHSCEKEILNTSTQASQDHLFAENIFNDINRVVEDAFNSNGLSKSVWPKIDIMASDSSDADTLVIDYWEELLDEYDKLRRGKIIVIYTAPYQDSLSVITTTFDHY
;
A
#
# COMPACT_ATOMS: atom_id res chain seq x y z
N MET A 1 -11.75 41.99 52.61
CA MET A 1 -12.47 40.80 52.06
C MET A 1 -12.82 40.87 50.55
N LYS A 2 -13.32 41.99 50.02
CA LYS A 2 -13.65 42.08 48.58
C LYS A 2 -12.43 42.01 47.65
N LYS A 3 -11.27 42.52 48.07
CA LYS A 3 -10.03 42.52 47.25
C LYS A 3 -9.40 41.11 47.15
N THR A 4 -9.49 40.28 48.17
CA THR A 4 -8.97 38.92 48.20
C THR A 4 -9.81 37.96 47.35
N PHE A 5 -11.12 38.21 47.22
CA PHE A 5 -11.99 37.43 46.35
C PHE A 5 -11.70 37.67 44.86
N LEU A 6 -11.35 38.93 44.53
CA LEU A 6 -11.04 39.30 43.14
C LEU A 6 -9.73 38.66 42.65
N THR A 7 -8.71 38.59 43.51
CA THR A 7 -7.42 37.97 43.18
C THR A 7 -7.53 36.45 43.04
N LEU A 8 -8.36 35.81 43.85
CA LEU A 8 -8.59 34.35 43.74
C LEU A 8 -9.34 33.97 42.46
N SER A 9 -10.28 34.81 42.01
CA SER A 9 -11.03 34.63 40.80
C SER A 9 -10.15 34.75 39.54
N ILE A 10 -9.19 35.64 39.51
CA ILE A 10 -8.25 35.82 38.39
C ILE A 10 -7.27 34.64 38.32
N LEU A 11 -6.85 34.10 39.44
CA LEU A 11 -5.95 32.96 39.50
C LEU A 11 -6.63 31.66 38.92
N ALA A 12 -7.94 31.51 39.16
CA ALA A 12 -8.69 30.35 38.67
C ALA A 12 -8.83 30.32 37.14
N ILE A 13 -8.79 31.47 36.47
CA ILE A 13 -8.91 31.56 34.99
C ILE A 13 -7.60 31.14 34.30
N LEU A 14 -6.47 31.24 34.96
CA LEU A 14 -5.17 30.89 34.39
C LEU A 14 -4.95 29.37 34.29
N PHE A 15 -5.73 28.54 34.98
CA PHE A 15 -5.63 27.09 34.92
C PHE A 15 -6.54 26.46 33.86
N HIS A 16 -7.30 27.23 33.09
CA HIS A 16 -8.11 26.76 31.99
C HIS A 16 -7.38 26.88 30.66
N SER A 17 -6.07 26.80 30.64
CA SER A 17 -5.32 26.49 29.42
C SER A 17 -5.57 25.02 29.10
N CYS A 18 -6.68 24.76 28.43
CA CYS A 18 -6.89 23.50 27.75
C CYS A 18 -5.80 23.42 26.67
N GLU A 19 -4.73 22.71 26.97
CA GLU A 19 -3.86 22.20 25.89
C GLU A 19 -4.77 21.41 24.93
N LYS A 20 -5.06 22.00 23.80
CA LYS A 20 -5.50 21.22 22.66
C LYS A 20 -4.38 20.22 22.43
N GLU A 21 -4.66 18.97 22.71
CA GLU A 21 -3.83 17.88 22.22
C GLU A 21 -3.57 18.16 20.74
N ILE A 22 -2.38 18.63 20.42
CA ILE A 22 -1.92 18.70 19.04
C ILE A 22 -1.84 17.22 18.67
N LEU A 23 -2.90 16.71 18.04
CA LEU A 23 -2.88 15.43 17.37
C LEU A 23 -1.54 15.37 16.63
N ASN A 24 -0.67 14.48 17.09
CA ASN A 24 0.70 14.42 16.62
C ASN A 24 0.68 13.90 15.18
N THR A 25 0.36 14.82 14.25
CA THR A 25 0.25 14.58 12.81
C THR A 25 1.52 13.94 12.26
N SER A 26 2.66 14.11 12.93
CA SER A 26 3.91 13.47 12.56
C SER A 26 3.88 11.94 12.79
N THR A 27 3.22 11.47 13.85
CA THR A 27 3.08 10.04 14.14
C THR A 27 2.11 9.38 13.17
N GLN A 28 1.01 10.05 12.83
CA GLN A 28 0.05 9.56 11.86
C GLN A 28 0.68 9.49 10.46
N ALA A 29 1.36 10.55 10.03
CA ALA A 29 2.07 10.55 8.75
C ALA A 29 3.13 9.44 8.66
N SER A 30 3.84 9.15 9.77
CA SER A 30 4.80 8.04 9.82
C SER A 30 4.11 6.67 9.74
N GLN A 31 2.96 6.51 10.39
CA GLN A 31 2.18 5.27 10.33
C GLN A 31 1.60 5.05 8.92
N ASP A 32 1.06 6.12 8.31
CA ASP A 32 0.52 6.06 6.96
C ASP A 32 1.62 5.72 5.93
N HIS A 33 2.82 6.27 6.11
CA HIS A 33 3.97 5.96 5.28
C HIS A 33 4.39 4.49 5.41
N LEU A 34 4.54 3.99 6.63
CA LEU A 34 4.89 2.58 6.88
C LEU A 34 3.81 1.63 6.33
N PHE A 35 2.54 2.00 6.43
CA PHE A 35 1.44 1.22 5.89
C PHE A 35 1.51 1.16 4.35
N ALA A 36 1.71 2.31 3.70
CA ALA A 36 1.86 2.39 2.24
C ALA A 36 3.08 1.60 1.76
N GLU A 37 4.22 1.70 2.46
CA GLU A 37 5.43 0.96 2.14
C GLU A 37 5.23 -0.56 2.27
N ASN A 38 4.54 -1.01 3.31
CA ASN A 38 4.22 -2.42 3.50
C ASN A 38 3.33 -2.97 2.38
N ILE A 39 2.31 -2.20 1.95
CA ILE A 39 1.45 -2.59 0.82
C ILE A 39 2.29 -2.66 -0.46
N PHE A 40 3.12 -1.65 -0.72
CA PHE A 40 3.97 -1.62 -1.91
C PHE A 40 4.93 -2.80 -1.97
N ASN A 41 5.60 -3.11 -0.88
CA ASN A 41 6.51 -4.25 -0.79
C ASN A 41 5.78 -5.58 -0.96
N ASP A 42 4.55 -5.69 -0.44
CA ASP A 42 3.72 -6.88 -0.60
C ASP A 42 3.33 -7.11 -2.06
N ILE A 43 2.90 -6.05 -2.76
CA ILE A 43 2.56 -6.12 -4.18
C ILE A 43 3.78 -6.45 -5.03
N ASN A 44 4.92 -5.81 -4.77
CA ASN A 44 6.17 -6.10 -5.47
C ASN A 44 6.56 -7.57 -5.35
N ARG A 45 6.44 -8.14 -4.16
CA ARG A 45 6.72 -9.56 -3.94
C ARG A 45 5.80 -10.45 -4.78
N VAL A 46 4.50 -10.18 -4.78
CA VAL A 46 3.53 -10.94 -5.59
C VAL A 46 3.86 -10.88 -7.08
N VAL A 47 4.23 -9.70 -7.57
CA VAL A 47 4.63 -9.50 -8.96
C VAL A 47 5.92 -10.25 -9.27
N GLU A 48 6.91 -10.19 -8.40
CA GLU A 48 8.19 -10.88 -8.55
C GLU A 48 8.02 -12.42 -8.54
N ASP A 49 7.20 -12.94 -7.65
CA ASP A 49 6.86 -14.37 -7.60
C ASP A 49 6.17 -14.83 -8.89
N ALA A 50 5.25 -14.00 -9.41
CA ALA A 50 4.57 -14.29 -10.67
C ALA A 50 5.55 -14.32 -11.86
N PHE A 51 6.52 -13.40 -11.93
CA PHE A 51 7.57 -13.43 -12.96
C PHE A 51 8.48 -14.64 -12.82
N ASN A 52 8.92 -14.96 -11.60
CA ASN A 52 9.82 -16.08 -11.34
C ASN A 52 9.17 -17.44 -11.61
N SER A 53 7.85 -17.52 -11.48
CA SER A 53 7.09 -18.73 -11.79
C SER A 53 6.91 -18.97 -13.30
N ASN A 54 7.29 -18.02 -14.16
CA ASN A 54 7.06 -18.05 -15.61
C ASN A 54 5.59 -18.36 -15.99
N GLY A 55 4.65 -17.88 -15.20
CA GLY A 55 3.22 -18.18 -15.36
C GLY A 55 2.84 -19.62 -14.95
N LEU A 56 3.80 -20.42 -14.49
CA LEU A 56 3.57 -21.78 -13.99
C LEU A 56 3.25 -21.73 -12.50
N SER A 57 2.06 -21.26 -12.16
CA SER A 57 1.57 -21.42 -10.79
C SER A 57 1.39 -22.92 -10.51
N LYS A 58 1.95 -23.41 -9.40
CA LYS A 58 1.73 -24.78 -8.91
C LYS A 58 0.30 -25.01 -8.44
N SER A 59 -0.44 -23.94 -8.25
CA SER A 59 -1.86 -23.94 -7.90
C SER A 59 -2.70 -23.50 -9.11
N VAL A 60 -3.95 -23.90 -9.14
CA VAL A 60 -4.92 -23.45 -10.16
C VAL A 60 -5.15 -21.95 -10.09
N TRP A 61 -4.81 -21.33 -8.95
CA TRP A 61 -5.03 -19.92 -8.64
C TRP A 61 -3.86 -19.35 -7.78
N PRO A 62 -3.49 -18.06 -7.92
CA PRO A 62 -4.02 -17.10 -8.92
C PRO A 62 -3.69 -17.52 -10.34
N LYS A 63 -4.54 -17.16 -11.29
CA LYS A 63 -4.25 -17.35 -12.70
C LYS A 63 -3.25 -16.29 -13.13
N ILE A 64 -2.10 -16.71 -13.65
CA ILE A 64 -1.05 -15.82 -14.12
C ILE A 64 -0.99 -15.93 -15.64
N ASP A 65 -1.30 -14.83 -16.31
CA ASP A 65 -1.19 -14.73 -17.76
C ASP A 65 -0.07 -13.72 -18.10
N ILE A 66 0.93 -14.18 -18.84
CA ILE A 66 1.98 -13.31 -19.38
C ILE A 66 1.69 -13.14 -20.87
N MET A 67 1.35 -11.93 -21.27
CA MET A 67 1.15 -11.55 -22.66
C MET A 67 2.43 -10.87 -23.14
N ALA A 68 3.37 -11.67 -23.66
CA ALA A 68 4.56 -11.15 -24.30
C ALA A 68 4.17 -10.69 -25.71
N SER A 69 4.42 -9.42 -26.00
CA SER A 69 4.32 -8.88 -27.36
C SER A 69 5.62 -9.13 -28.11
N ASP A 70 5.55 -9.30 -29.42
CA ASP A 70 6.72 -9.44 -30.30
C ASP A 70 7.61 -8.20 -30.16
N SER A 71 8.74 -8.37 -29.53
CA SER A 71 10.00 -7.59 -29.51
C SER A 71 10.01 -6.04 -29.64
N SER A 72 8.90 -5.37 -29.81
CA SER A 72 8.84 -3.90 -29.99
C SER A 72 7.85 -3.16 -29.11
N ASP A 73 6.98 -3.85 -28.39
CA ASP A 73 5.94 -3.25 -27.56
C ASP A 73 6.06 -3.69 -26.09
N ALA A 74 5.37 -2.94 -25.23
CA ALA A 74 5.31 -3.23 -23.80
C ALA A 74 4.64 -4.59 -23.53
N ASP A 75 5.27 -5.41 -22.74
CA ASP A 75 4.71 -6.69 -22.31
C ASP A 75 3.78 -6.50 -21.11
N THR A 76 2.83 -7.41 -20.95
CA THR A 76 1.83 -7.33 -19.89
C THR A 76 1.77 -8.64 -19.10
N LEU A 77 1.89 -8.52 -17.77
CA LEU A 77 1.61 -9.60 -16.83
C LEU A 77 0.27 -9.30 -16.13
N VAL A 78 -0.62 -10.28 -16.14
CA VAL A 78 -1.90 -10.21 -15.41
C VAL A 78 -1.92 -11.31 -14.35
N ILE A 79 -2.11 -10.89 -13.09
CA ILE A 79 -2.30 -11.79 -11.94
C ILE A 79 -3.77 -11.66 -11.54
N ASP A 80 -4.55 -12.70 -11.76
CA ASP A 80 -6.00 -12.73 -11.54
C ASP A 80 -6.34 -13.60 -10.35
N TYR A 81 -6.82 -12.99 -9.27
CA TYR A 81 -7.31 -13.67 -8.06
C TYR A 81 -8.82 -13.98 -8.11
N TRP A 82 -9.49 -13.58 -9.19
CA TRP A 82 -10.91 -13.79 -9.42
C TRP A 82 -11.78 -13.22 -8.31
N GLU A 83 -12.50 -14.05 -7.55
CA GLU A 83 -13.42 -13.58 -6.52
C GLU A 83 -12.71 -13.27 -5.20
N GLU A 84 -12.16 -14.28 -4.56
CA GLU A 84 -11.44 -14.14 -3.30
C GLU A 84 -10.58 -15.38 -3.06
N LEU A 85 -9.30 -15.19 -2.89
CA LEU A 85 -8.34 -16.28 -2.72
C LEU A 85 -7.40 -16.02 -1.56
N LEU A 86 -7.16 -17.06 -0.77
CA LEU A 86 -6.09 -17.06 0.22
C LEU A 86 -4.78 -17.39 -0.50
N ASP A 87 -3.83 -16.46 -0.48
CA ASP A 87 -2.51 -16.68 -1.09
C ASP A 87 -1.61 -17.57 -0.20
N GLU A 88 -0.41 -17.88 -0.69
CA GLU A 88 0.57 -18.70 0.04
C GLU A 88 1.13 -18.03 1.31
N TYR A 89 0.81 -16.74 1.52
CA TYR A 89 1.19 -15.95 2.69
C TYR A 89 0.02 -15.72 3.66
N ASP A 90 -1.06 -16.51 3.54
CA ASP A 90 -2.28 -16.42 4.33
C ASP A 90 -2.98 -15.05 4.20
N LYS A 91 -2.81 -14.36 3.06
CA LYS A 91 -3.50 -13.11 2.76
C LYS A 91 -4.65 -13.34 1.81
N LEU A 92 -5.79 -12.78 2.18
CA LEU A 92 -6.98 -12.81 1.36
C LEU A 92 -6.87 -11.74 0.27
N ARG A 93 -6.92 -12.17 -0.99
CA ARG A 93 -6.80 -11.30 -2.16
C ARG A 93 -7.95 -11.54 -3.13
N ARG A 94 -8.31 -10.51 -3.87
CA ARG A 94 -9.33 -10.57 -4.93
C ARG A 94 -8.97 -9.61 -6.06
N GLY A 95 -9.65 -9.75 -7.22
CA GLY A 95 -9.45 -8.88 -8.36
C GLY A 95 -8.13 -9.15 -9.08
N LYS A 96 -7.58 -8.14 -9.74
CA LYS A 96 -6.42 -8.31 -10.62
C LYS A 96 -5.33 -7.29 -10.33
N ILE A 97 -4.09 -7.75 -10.50
CA ILE A 97 -2.91 -6.90 -10.61
C ILE A 97 -2.47 -6.98 -12.08
N ILE A 98 -2.34 -5.82 -12.73
CA ILE A 98 -1.92 -5.70 -14.12
C ILE A 98 -0.60 -4.95 -14.13
N VAL A 99 0.44 -5.58 -14.65
CA VAL A 99 1.79 -5.02 -14.73
C VAL A 99 2.18 -4.89 -16.19
N ILE A 100 2.50 -3.66 -16.60
CA ILE A 100 2.99 -3.35 -17.94
C ILE A 100 4.47 -2.97 -17.81
N TYR A 101 5.33 -3.58 -18.62
CA TYR A 101 6.77 -3.31 -18.63
C TYR A 101 7.28 -3.09 -20.04
N THR A 102 8.17 -2.10 -20.20
CA THR A 102 8.65 -1.63 -21.52
C THR A 102 9.92 -2.34 -22.01
N ALA A 103 10.51 -3.19 -21.18
CA ALA A 103 11.68 -4.00 -21.47
C ALA A 103 11.65 -5.22 -20.54
N PRO A 104 12.50 -6.24 -20.69
CA PRO A 104 12.52 -7.38 -19.79
C PRO A 104 12.49 -6.94 -18.32
N TYR A 105 11.68 -7.60 -17.51
CA TYR A 105 11.35 -7.17 -16.13
C TYR A 105 12.59 -6.87 -15.26
N GLN A 106 13.66 -7.61 -15.45
CA GLN A 106 14.92 -7.43 -14.71
C GLN A 106 15.90 -6.43 -15.36
N ASP A 107 15.53 -5.82 -16.47
CA ASP A 107 16.39 -4.84 -17.15
C ASP A 107 16.36 -3.51 -16.38
N SER A 108 17.53 -2.93 -16.17
CA SER A 108 17.68 -1.65 -15.45
C SER A 108 17.02 -0.45 -16.16
N LEU A 109 16.66 -0.59 -17.43
CA LEU A 109 15.97 0.43 -18.21
C LEU A 109 14.48 0.16 -18.35
N SER A 110 13.96 -0.93 -17.77
CA SER A 110 12.54 -1.25 -17.81
C SER A 110 11.74 -0.27 -16.96
N VAL A 111 10.72 0.32 -17.56
CA VAL A 111 9.68 1.08 -16.83
C VAL A 111 8.54 0.12 -16.54
N ILE A 112 8.23 -0.04 -15.25
CA ILE A 112 7.19 -0.92 -14.76
C ILE A 112 6.02 -0.08 -14.27
N THR A 113 4.85 -0.33 -14.81
CA THR A 113 3.60 0.32 -14.38
C THR A 113 2.65 -0.75 -13.85
N THR A 114 2.31 -0.64 -12.58
CA THR A 114 1.36 -1.54 -11.92
C THR A 114 0.02 -0.84 -11.72
N THR A 115 -1.05 -1.50 -12.16
CA THR A 115 -2.42 -1.04 -12.00
C THR A 115 -3.28 -2.15 -11.39
N PHE A 116 -4.42 -1.77 -10.83
CA PHE A 116 -5.29 -2.67 -10.08
C PHE A 116 -6.72 -2.60 -10.62
N ASP A 117 -7.36 -3.75 -10.71
CA ASP A 117 -8.76 -3.87 -11.08
C ASP A 117 -9.49 -4.64 -9.96
N HIS A 118 -10.29 -3.92 -9.16
CA HIS A 118 -11.05 -4.43 -8.00
C HIS A 118 -10.19 -5.17 -6.93
N TYR A 119 -8.91 -4.89 -6.92
CA TYR A 119 -7.93 -5.49 -6.00
C TYR A 119 -7.96 -4.82 -4.61
#